data_faf4cc1d88ce2394780927abb233b0ec
#
_entry.id   faf4cc1d88ce2394780927abb233b0ec
#
_cell.length_a   1.000
_cell.length_b   1.000
_cell.length_c   1.000
_cell.angle_alpha   90.00
_cell.angle_beta   90.00
_cell.angle_gamma   90.00
#
_symmetry.space_group_name_H-M   'P 1'
#
loop_
_entity.id
_entity.type
_entity.pdbx_description
1 polymer ?
#
loop_
_entity_poly.entity_id
_entity_poly.type
_entity_poly.pdbx_seq_one_letter_code
_entity_poly.pdbx_strand_id
1 'polypeptide(L)'
;MSSDDYKETEMGLIPKEWEFISIKNSPVEIIDGDRSSNYPKRDELLNEGDLPFLSTKNIKNNRFNFNDAVFVTKEKFDSINKGKLNENDIVMTTRGSVGNVALFKNLPFKSALINAQMLIFRSNSKYLSSQYLYYLLTSNFLQKQFNTFSSGSAQPQLPISHLKSINLIIPSLKEQNSIAKILTDLDKKIELNHEMNRTLEAMGQAIFRHWFVHFEFPDKEGRSYKSSGGEMVDSELGEIPKGWKIGKLKDVGKIICGKTPPKSKQEYFGGEVPFIKIPDMHGQTFVVKTEDSLTQEGKKFQQNKTLPA
;
A
#
# COMPACT_ATOMS: atom_id res chain seq x y z
N MET A 1 14.32 -2.28 35.56
CA MET A 1 14.73 -3.46 34.78
C MET A 1 16.25 -3.47 34.83
N SER A 2 16.86 -4.53 35.33
CA SER A 2 18.32 -4.61 35.41
C SER A 2 18.91 -4.94 34.03
N SER A 3 20.17 -4.55 33.77
CA SER A 3 20.90 -4.91 32.56
C SER A 3 21.00 -6.44 32.36
N ASP A 4 20.84 -7.19 33.46
CA ASP A 4 20.91 -8.65 33.47
C ASP A 4 19.69 -9.36 32.87
N ASP A 5 18.59 -8.66 32.59
CA ASP A 5 17.37 -9.25 32.01
C ASP A 5 17.38 -9.30 30.49
N TYR A 6 18.43 -8.78 29.86
CA TYR A 6 18.53 -8.66 28.40
C TYR A 6 19.76 -9.39 27.84
N LYS A 7 19.67 -9.79 26.57
CA LYS A 7 20.80 -10.28 25.75
C LYS A 7 20.96 -9.43 24.49
N GLU A 8 22.22 -9.22 24.10
CA GLU A 8 22.55 -8.50 22.88
C GLU A 8 22.42 -9.39 21.66
N THR A 9 21.84 -8.85 20.58
CA THR A 9 21.69 -9.50 19.29
C THR A 9 21.95 -8.49 18.18
N GLU A 10 22.04 -8.94 16.93
CA GLU A 10 22.13 -8.06 15.76
C GLU A 10 20.89 -7.14 15.59
N MET A 11 19.78 -7.45 16.27
CA MET A 11 18.57 -6.62 16.35
C MET A 11 18.58 -5.65 17.54
N GLY A 12 19.67 -5.63 18.33
CA GLY A 12 19.80 -4.89 19.57
C GLY A 12 19.53 -5.75 20.82
N LEU A 13 19.25 -5.08 21.95
CA LEU A 13 18.94 -5.74 23.21
C LEU A 13 17.52 -6.31 23.20
N ILE A 14 17.40 -7.61 23.45
CA ILE A 14 16.11 -8.31 23.59
C ILE A 14 16.05 -9.01 24.96
N PRO A 15 14.85 -9.24 25.53
CA PRO A 15 14.69 -10.04 26.75
C PRO A 15 15.38 -11.40 26.63
N LYS A 16 16.03 -11.88 27.70
CA LYS A 16 16.77 -13.16 27.68
C LYS A 16 15.89 -14.37 27.36
N GLU A 17 14.64 -14.32 27.80
CA GLU A 17 13.63 -15.36 27.56
C GLU A 17 13.12 -15.43 26.12
N TRP A 18 13.33 -14.37 25.32
CA TRP A 18 12.94 -14.40 23.92
C TRP A 18 13.93 -15.24 23.10
N GLU A 19 13.42 -16.09 22.25
CA GLU A 19 14.27 -16.87 21.35
C GLU A 19 14.80 -15.99 20.21
N PHE A 20 16.07 -16.22 19.86
CA PHE A 20 16.71 -15.61 18.69
C PHE A 20 17.23 -16.75 17.84
N ILE A 21 16.52 -17.08 16.76
CA ILE A 21 16.69 -18.33 16.02
C ILE A 21 16.53 -18.10 14.53
N SER A 22 17.36 -18.78 13.72
CA SER A 22 17.25 -18.68 12.26
C SER A 22 15.92 -19.27 11.75
N ILE A 23 15.42 -18.72 10.63
CA ILE A 23 14.21 -19.22 9.96
C ILE A 23 14.32 -20.73 9.72
N LYS A 24 15.51 -21.23 9.36
CA LYS A 24 15.77 -22.66 9.15
C LYS A 24 15.40 -23.52 10.36
N ASN A 25 15.67 -23.03 11.56
CA ASN A 25 15.51 -23.77 12.82
C ASN A 25 14.22 -23.36 13.57
N SER A 26 13.50 -22.37 13.06
CA SER A 26 12.26 -21.86 13.65
C SER A 26 11.06 -22.75 13.29
N PRO A 27 9.92 -22.61 13.98
CA PRO A 27 8.69 -23.35 13.68
C PRO A 27 7.97 -22.81 12.43
N VAL A 28 8.73 -22.55 11.35
CA VAL A 28 8.24 -22.05 10.06
C VAL A 28 8.63 -23.01 8.94
N GLU A 29 7.65 -23.46 8.19
CA GLU A 29 7.86 -24.16 6.93
C GLU A 29 7.91 -23.14 5.79
N ILE A 30 8.95 -23.24 4.93
CA ILE A 30 9.05 -22.46 3.68
C ILE A 30 8.63 -23.34 2.52
N ILE A 31 7.59 -22.93 1.79
CA ILE A 31 7.04 -23.63 0.63
C ILE A 31 7.25 -22.74 -0.61
N ASP A 32 8.00 -23.22 -1.58
CA ASP A 32 8.22 -22.54 -2.86
C ASP A 32 7.00 -22.69 -3.79
N GLY A 33 6.83 -21.75 -4.72
CA GLY A 33 5.88 -21.90 -5.82
C GLY A 33 6.24 -23.08 -6.71
N ASP A 34 5.24 -23.67 -7.36
CA ASP A 34 5.44 -24.81 -8.26
C ASP A 34 6.28 -24.41 -9.48
N ARG A 35 7.16 -25.31 -9.92
CA ARG A 35 8.02 -25.18 -11.11
C ARG A 35 8.02 -26.45 -11.95
N SER A 36 7.04 -27.34 -11.71
CA SER A 36 6.90 -28.59 -12.44
C SER A 36 6.32 -28.39 -13.84
N SER A 37 6.21 -29.46 -14.60
CA SER A 37 5.52 -29.48 -15.90
C SER A 37 4.02 -29.11 -15.78
N ASN A 38 3.45 -29.23 -14.58
CA ASN A 38 2.05 -28.89 -14.30
C ASN A 38 1.83 -27.40 -14.01
N TYR A 39 2.89 -26.59 -13.99
CA TYR A 39 2.77 -25.13 -13.80
C TYR A 39 1.77 -24.54 -14.81
N PRO A 40 0.82 -23.67 -14.37
CA PRO A 40 -0.23 -23.15 -15.23
C PRO A 40 0.33 -22.41 -16.45
N LYS A 41 -0.10 -22.81 -17.65
CA LYS A 41 0.20 -22.10 -18.90
C LYS A 41 -0.78 -20.97 -19.10
N ARG A 42 -0.44 -20.03 -19.98
CA ARG A 42 -1.22 -18.81 -20.21
C ARG A 42 -2.66 -19.11 -20.72
N ASP A 43 -2.81 -20.15 -21.51
CA ASP A 43 -4.09 -20.62 -22.08
C ASP A 43 -4.96 -21.39 -21.05
N GLU A 44 -4.39 -21.78 -19.91
CA GLU A 44 -5.09 -22.44 -18.80
C GLU A 44 -5.55 -21.42 -17.72
N LEU A 45 -5.25 -20.12 -17.92
CA LEU A 45 -5.64 -19.07 -16.98
C LEU A 45 -7.00 -18.48 -17.38
N LEU A 46 -7.84 -18.29 -16.36
CA LEU A 46 -9.19 -17.74 -16.48
C LEU A 46 -9.24 -16.31 -15.92
N ASN A 47 -10.16 -15.49 -16.42
CA ASN A 47 -10.35 -14.13 -15.93
C ASN A 47 -11.19 -14.07 -14.64
N GLU A 48 -11.91 -15.13 -14.30
CA GLU A 48 -12.73 -15.24 -13.10
C GLU A 48 -12.79 -16.69 -12.61
N GLY A 49 -13.09 -16.89 -11.33
CA GLY A 49 -13.17 -18.21 -10.69
C GLY A 49 -12.96 -18.15 -9.17
N ASP A 50 -12.91 -19.32 -8.53
CA ASP A 50 -12.78 -19.46 -7.08
C ASP A 50 -11.34 -19.74 -6.61
N LEU A 51 -10.43 -20.06 -7.53
CA LEU A 51 -9.06 -20.48 -7.24
C LEU A 51 -8.05 -19.52 -7.91
N PRO A 52 -7.67 -18.42 -7.26
CA PRO A 52 -6.73 -17.45 -7.80
C PRO A 52 -5.34 -18.07 -8.01
N PHE A 53 -4.71 -17.71 -9.14
CA PHE A 53 -3.29 -17.91 -9.39
C PHE A 53 -2.56 -16.58 -9.24
N LEU A 54 -1.91 -16.41 -8.11
CA LEU A 54 -1.34 -15.15 -7.68
C LEU A 54 0.09 -14.96 -8.21
N SER A 55 0.37 -13.74 -8.60
CA SER A 55 1.69 -13.25 -9.01
C SER A 55 2.16 -12.12 -8.08
N THR A 56 3.39 -11.67 -8.25
CA THR A 56 3.94 -10.54 -7.47
C THR A 56 3.11 -9.25 -7.60
N LYS A 57 2.34 -9.08 -8.68
CA LYS A 57 1.43 -7.95 -8.90
C LYS A 57 0.24 -7.93 -7.94
N ASN A 58 -0.10 -9.10 -7.40
CA ASN A 58 -1.22 -9.28 -6.47
C ASN A 58 -0.85 -8.98 -5.01
N ILE A 59 0.40 -8.56 -4.73
CA ILE A 59 0.80 -8.10 -3.41
C ILE A 59 1.20 -6.63 -3.52
N LYS A 60 0.44 -5.76 -2.88
CA LYS A 60 0.67 -4.31 -2.83
C LYS A 60 0.50 -3.81 -1.38
N ASN A 61 1.43 -2.99 -0.90
CA ASN A 61 1.38 -2.42 0.45
C ASN A 61 1.16 -3.47 1.55
N ASN A 62 1.86 -4.60 1.44
CA ASN A 62 1.78 -5.74 2.34
C ASN A 62 0.37 -6.38 2.45
N ARG A 63 -0.44 -6.27 1.39
CA ARG A 63 -1.79 -6.86 1.31
C ARG A 63 -2.01 -7.53 -0.03
N PHE A 64 -2.93 -8.50 -0.06
CA PHE A 64 -3.42 -9.06 -1.31
C PHE A 64 -4.32 -8.06 -2.05
N ASN A 65 -4.11 -7.98 -3.36
CA ASN A 65 -4.97 -7.24 -4.30
C ASN A 65 -5.41 -8.21 -5.41
N PHE A 66 -6.69 -8.46 -5.48
CA PHE A 66 -7.26 -9.41 -6.43
C PHE A 66 -7.84 -8.76 -7.70
N ASN A 67 -7.77 -7.42 -7.84
CA ASN A 67 -8.40 -6.72 -8.97
C ASN A 67 -7.94 -7.22 -10.34
N ASP A 68 -6.66 -7.63 -10.45
CA ASP A 68 -6.06 -8.16 -11.69
C ASP A 68 -5.67 -9.64 -11.50
N ALA A 69 -6.35 -10.35 -10.62
CA ALA A 69 -6.07 -11.76 -10.38
C ALA A 69 -6.55 -12.60 -11.58
N VAL A 70 -5.79 -13.62 -11.91
CA VAL A 70 -6.19 -14.69 -12.83
C VAL A 70 -6.47 -15.95 -12.03
N PHE A 71 -7.21 -16.87 -12.60
CA PHE A 71 -7.72 -18.04 -11.90
C PHE A 71 -7.35 -19.32 -12.64
N VAL A 72 -7.43 -20.44 -11.97
CA VAL A 72 -7.26 -21.79 -12.54
C VAL A 72 -8.48 -22.64 -12.22
N THR A 73 -8.70 -23.68 -13.04
CA THR A 73 -9.73 -24.66 -12.75
C THR A 73 -9.38 -25.52 -11.54
N LYS A 74 -10.37 -26.18 -10.96
CA LYS A 74 -10.18 -27.10 -9.82
C LYS A 74 -9.24 -28.24 -10.17
N GLU A 75 -9.38 -28.84 -11.38
CA GLU A 75 -8.53 -29.92 -11.89
C GLU A 75 -7.08 -29.46 -11.99
N LYS A 76 -6.84 -28.24 -12.50
CA LYS A 76 -5.52 -27.65 -12.60
C LYS A 76 -4.93 -27.39 -11.22
N PHE A 77 -5.69 -26.82 -10.32
CA PHE A 77 -5.28 -26.60 -8.94
C PHE A 77 -4.88 -27.92 -8.25
N ASP A 78 -5.69 -28.97 -8.41
CA ASP A 78 -5.42 -30.28 -7.77
C ASP A 78 -4.17 -30.95 -8.34
N SER A 79 -3.87 -30.77 -9.62
CA SER A 79 -2.67 -31.33 -10.28
C SER A 79 -1.35 -30.73 -9.83
N ILE A 80 -1.37 -29.56 -9.18
CA ILE A 80 -0.19 -28.85 -8.69
C ILE A 80 0.12 -29.32 -7.26
N ASN A 81 1.41 -29.59 -6.98
CA ASN A 81 1.82 -30.15 -5.70
C ASN A 81 2.31 -29.10 -4.70
N LYS A 82 2.80 -27.93 -5.17
CA LYS A 82 3.39 -26.89 -4.33
C LYS A 82 2.75 -25.53 -4.56
N GLY A 83 2.94 -24.62 -3.61
CA GLY A 83 2.47 -23.25 -3.74
C GLY A 83 0.97 -23.06 -3.49
N LYS A 84 0.30 -24.03 -2.85
CA LYS A 84 -1.10 -23.92 -2.40
C LYS A 84 -1.18 -23.21 -1.06
N LEU A 85 -1.95 -22.13 -1.02
CA LEU A 85 -2.19 -21.36 0.18
C LEU A 85 -3.29 -21.96 1.05
N ASN A 86 -3.04 -21.94 2.34
CA ASN A 86 -4.02 -22.22 3.38
C ASN A 86 -4.30 -20.94 4.17
N GLU A 87 -5.41 -20.93 4.90
CA GLU A 87 -5.71 -19.85 5.86
C GLU A 87 -4.55 -19.67 6.84
N ASN A 88 -4.16 -18.43 7.09
CA ASN A 88 -3.03 -17.98 7.90
C ASN A 88 -1.63 -18.20 7.30
N ASP A 89 -1.50 -18.63 6.06
CA ASP A 89 -0.21 -18.59 5.36
C ASP A 89 0.22 -17.17 5.05
N ILE A 90 1.53 -16.93 5.04
CA ILE A 90 2.11 -15.65 4.65
C ILE A 90 2.85 -15.84 3.33
N VAL A 91 2.54 -14.99 2.36
CA VAL A 91 3.23 -14.98 1.07
C VAL A 91 4.29 -13.88 1.06
N MET A 92 5.45 -14.19 0.50
CA MET A 92 6.50 -13.18 0.24
C MET A 92 7.00 -13.28 -1.20
N THR A 93 7.21 -12.13 -1.83
CA THR A 93 7.84 -12.05 -3.14
C THR A 93 9.35 -12.20 -3.02
N THR A 94 9.95 -13.08 -3.84
CA THR A 94 11.39 -13.37 -3.83
C THR A 94 12.11 -12.92 -5.08
N ARG A 95 11.39 -12.46 -6.11
CA ARG A 95 11.96 -11.95 -7.37
C ARG A 95 11.25 -10.70 -7.84
N GLY A 96 11.98 -9.78 -8.43
CA GLY A 96 11.48 -8.48 -8.85
C GLY A 96 11.30 -7.55 -7.66
N SER A 97 10.09 -7.33 -7.20
CA SER A 97 9.81 -6.58 -5.96
C SER A 97 10.03 -7.47 -4.74
N VAL A 98 11.28 -7.73 -4.38
CA VAL A 98 11.63 -8.61 -3.25
C VAL A 98 11.12 -8.05 -1.92
N GLY A 99 10.63 -8.93 -1.04
CA GLY A 99 10.27 -8.60 0.34
C GLY A 99 8.85 -8.08 0.53
N ASN A 100 8.02 -7.97 -0.51
CA ASN A 100 6.60 -7.70 -0.30
C ASN A 100 5.93 -8.91 0.36
N VAL A 101 5.22 -8.67 1.46
CA VAL A 101 4.63 -9.71 2.32
C VAL A 101 3.12 -9.51 2.40
N ALA A 102 2.34 -10.61 2.37
CA ALA A 102 0.90 -10.54 2.62
C ALA A 102 0.42 -11.77 3.40
N LEU A 103 -0.49 -11.55 4.35
CA LEU A 103 -1.11 -12.62 5.16
C LEU A 103 -2.41 -13.08 4.49
N PHE A 104 -2.52 -14.38 4.19
CA PHE A 104 -3.72 -14.99 3.62
C PHE A 104 -4.71 -15.33 4.74
N LYS A 105 -5.51 -14.32 5.12
CA LYS A 105 -6.44 -14.42 6.25
C LYS A 105 -7.70 -13.62 6.01
N ASN A 106 -8.85 -14.21 6.30
CA ASN A 106 -10.17 -13.56 6.14
C ASN A 106 -10.38 -12.98 4.72
N LEU A 107 -9.93 -13.69 3.71
CA LEU A 107 -10.04 -13.31 2.30
C LEU A 107 -11.25 -14.01 1.63
N PRO A 108 -11.74 -13.50 0.48
CA PRO A 108 -12.90 -14.08 -0.20
C PRO A 108 -12.66 -15.49 -0.76
N PHE A 109 -11.39 -15.92 -0.84
CA PHE A 109 -10.99 -17.23 -1.37
C PHE A 109 -10.49 -18.14 -0.26
N LYS A 110 -10.90 -19.41 -0.29
CA LYS A 110 -10.48 -20.41 0.70
C LYS A 110 -9.04 -20.89 0.49
N SER A 111 -8.55 -20.81 -0.73
CA SER A 111 -7.21 -21.18 -1.13
C SER A 111 -6.82 -20.45 -2.40
N ALA A 112 -5.53 -20.40 -2.71
CA ALA A 112 -4.98 -19.83 -3.94
C ALA A 112 -3.67 -20.54 -4.29
N LEU A 113 -3.19 -20.35 -5.52
CA LEU A 113 -1.84 -20.77 -5.93
C LEU A 113 -0.94 -19.55 -6.02
N ILE A 114 0.32 -19.71 -5.64
CA ILE A 114 1.35 -18.70 -5.90
C ILE A 114 2.19 -19.09 -7.12
N ASN A 115 2.70 -18.08 -7.83
CA ASN A 115 3.66 -18.30 -8.90
C ASN A 115 5.08 -18.57 -8.37
N ALA A 116 5.99 -18.96 -9.27
CA ALA A 116 7.39 -19.32 -8.95
C ALA A 116 8.28 -18.13 -8.51
N GLN A 117 7.74 -16.92 -8.42
CA GLN A 117 8.44 -15.71 -7.94
C GLN A 117 8.14 -15.39 -6.46
N MET A 118 7.36 -16.25 -5.83
CA MET A 118 6.91 -16.09 -4.45
C MET A 118 7.14 -17.36 -3.65
N LEU A 119 7.10 -17.24 -2.34
CA LEU A 119 7.11 -18.36 -1.41
C LEU A 119 6.08 -18.16 -0.31
N ILE A 120 5.76 -19.24 0.38
CA ILE A 120 4.86 -19.27 1.52
C ILE A 120 5.68 -19.52 2.79
N PHE A 121 5.42 -18.72 3.83
CA PHE A 121 5.77 -19.05 5.20
C PHE A 121 4.53 -19.62 5.87
N ARG A 122 4.61 -20.87 6.31
CA ARG A 122 3.57 -21.53 7.09
C ARG A 122 4.09 -21.75 8.50
N SER A 123 3.53 -21.04 9.46
CA SER A 123 3.92 -21.15 10.85
C SER A 123 3.20 -22.31 11.56
N ASN A 124 3.89 -22.96 12.49
CA ASN A 124 3.24 -23.86 13.43
C ASN A 124 2.58 -23.03 14.53
N SER A 125 1.26 -22.89 14.49
CA SER A 125 0.47 -22.02 15.38
C SER A 125 0.58 -22.36 16.87
N LYS A 126 1.07 -23.54 17.23
CA LYS A 126 1.35 -23.92 18.64
C LYS A 126 2.53 -23.16 19.23
N TYR A 127 3.44 -22.66 18.41
CA TYR A 127 4.69 -22.01 18.84
C TYR A 127 4.85 -20.61 18.27
N LEU A 128 4.29 -20.35 17.08
CA LEU A 128 4.47 -19.09 16.38
C LEU A 128 3.16 -18.61 15.73
N SER A 129 2.66 -17.48 16.20
CA SER A 129 1.49 -16.82 15.63
C SER A 129 1.80 -16.30 14.22
N SER A 130 1.01 -16.69 13.22
CA SER A 130 1.15 -16.18 11.85
C SER A 130 0.95 -14.67 11.76
N GLN A 131 0.07 -14.11 12.58
CA GLN A 131 -0.14 -12.67 12.65
C GLN A 131 1.12 -11.94 13.18
N TYR A 132 1.77 -12.49 14.22
CA TYR A 132 3.03 -11.96 14.74
C TYR A 132 4.14 -12.09 13.68
N LEU A 133 4.29 -13.27 13.08
CA LEU A 133 5.28 -13.51 12.02
C LEU A 133 5.09 -12.54 10.84
N TYR A 134 3.86 -12.27 10.45
CA TYR A 134 3.57 -11.29 9.41
C TYR A 134 4.13 -9.91 9.75
N TYR A 135 3.87 -9.40 10.97
CA TYR A 135 4.43 -8.10 11.39
C TYR A 135 5.95 -8.13 11.52
N LEU A 136 6.51 -9.24 11.98
CA LEU A 136 7.96 -9.39 12.06
C LEU A 136 8.59 -9.33 10.66
N LEU A 137 8.04 -10.07 9.68
CA LEU A 137 8.51 -10.06 8.29
C LEU A 137 8.35 -8.69 7.61
N THR A 138 7.34 -7.90 7.99
CA THR A 138 7.13 -6.53 7.46
C THR A 138 7.94 -5.47 8.20
N SER A 139 8.65 -5.82 9.27
CA SER A 139 9.46 -4.88 10.06
C SER A 139 10.61 -4.29 9.24
N ASN A 140 10.94 -3.02 9.49
CA ASN A 140 12.07 -2.36 8.83
C ASN A 140 13.40 -3.13 8.97
N PHE A 141 13.58 -3.83 10.09
CA PHE A 141 14.78 -4.62 10.33
C PHE A 141 14.87 -5.79 9.33
N LEU A 142 13.85 -6.64 9.22
CA LEU A 142 13.89 -7.77 8.29
C LEU A 142 13.84 -7.32 6.84
N GLN A 143 13.11 -6.25 6.52
CA GLN A 143 13.09 -5.68 5.18
C GLN A 143 14.47 -5.20 4.71
N LYS A 144 15.26 -4.58 5.60
CA LYS A 144 16.65 -4.24 5.30
C LYS A 144 17.51 -5.48 5.01
N GLN A 145 17.35 -6.55 5.80
CA GLN A 145 18.07 -7.80 5.55
C GLN A 145 17.67 -8.45 4.22
N PHE A 146 16.38 -8.51 3.89
CA PHE A 146 15.91 -9.01 2.59
C PHE A 146 16.56 -8.25 1.43
N ASN A 147 16.65 -6.93 1.53
CA ASN A 147 17.30 -6.10 0.51
C ASN A 147 18.81 -6.36 0.44
N THR A 148 19.49 -6.49 1.58
CA THR A 148 20.94 -6.75 1.64
C THR A 148 21.30 -8.11 1.04
N PHE A 149 20.48 -9.14 1.28
CA PHE A 149 20.71 -10.48 0.75
C PHE A 149 20.16 -10.69 -0.67
N SER A 150 19.48 -9.68 -1.23
CA SER A 150 19.03 -9.71 -2.61
C SER A 150 20.20 -9.50 -3.56
N SER A 151 20.28 -10.31 -4.60
CA SER A 151 21.30 -10.24 -5.65
C SER A 151 20.67 -9.98 -7.02
N GLY A 152 21.45 -9.42 -7.94
CA GLY A 152 21.03 -9.14 -9.32
C GLY A 152 20.61 -7.68 -9.54
N SER A 153 21.36 -6.96 -10.38
CA SER A 153 21.12 -5.54 -10.69
C SER A 153 19.90 -5.30 -11.59
N ALA A 154 19.62 -6.22 -12.51
CA ALA A 154 18.51 -6.11 -13.46
C ALA A 154 17.20 -6.67 -12.91
N GLN A 155 17.25 -7.75 -12.14
CA GLN A 155 16.09 -8.36 -11.47
C GLN A 155 16.52 -8.89 -10.11
N PRO A 156 16.28 -8.14 -9.02
CA PRO A 156 16.61 -8.57 -7.67
C PRO A 156 15.98 -9.92 -7.34
N GLN A 157 16.75 -10.80 -6.71
CA GLN A 157 16.30 -12.11 -6.25
C GLN A 157 16.86 -12.40 -4.87
N LEU A 158 16.02 -12.87 -3.95
CA LEU A 158 16.41 -13.38 -2.63
C LEU A 158 16.44 -14.92 -2.65
N PRO A 159 17.63 -15.52 -2.62
CA PRO A 159 17.77 -16.98 -2.54
C PRO A 159 17.20 -17.55 -1.25
N ILE A 160 16.50 -18.69 -1.33
CA ILE A 160 15.91 -19.36 -0.15
C ILE A 160 16.99 -19.75 0.88
N SER A 161 18.21 -20.05 0.43
CA SER A 161 19.34 -20.36 1.34
C SER A 161 19.67 -19.17 2.24
N HIS A 162 19.74 -17.95 1.68
CA HIS A 162 19.99 -16.73 2.45
C HIS A 162 18.79 -16.40 3.35
N LEU A 163 17.56 -16.54 2.84
CA LEU A 163 16.38 -16.34 3.64
C LEU A 163 16.35 -17.26 4.88
N LYS A 164 16.73 -18.53 4.72
CA LYS A 164 16.80 -19.50 5.82
C LYS A 164 17.84 -19.16 6.90
N SER A 165 18.86 -18.37 6.59
CA SER A 165 19.88 -17.94 7.56
C SER A 165 19.49 -16.71 8.38
N ILE A 166 18.45 -16.01 7.98
CA ILE A 166 17.95 -14.81 8.69
C ILE A 166 17.36 -15.23 10.04
N ASN A 167 17.68 -14.46 11.08
CA ASN A 167 17.21 -14.72 12.43
C ASN A 167 15.86 -14.03 12.69
N LEU A 168 15.01 -14.74 13.42
CA LEU A 168 13.73 -14.24 13.96
C LEU A 168 13.85 -14.07 15.47
N ILE A 169 13.11 -13.09 16.00
CA ILE A 169 12.85 -12.95 17.44
C ILE A 169 11.50 -13.62 17.72
N ILE A 170 11.48 -14.57 18.65
CA ILE A 170 10.27 -15.30 19.01
C ILE A 170 10.03 -15.16 20.52
N PRO A 171 9.13 -14.23 20.93
CA PRO A 171 8.63 -14.12 22.30
C PRO A 171 7.77 -15.32 22.70
N SER A 172 7.29 -15.34 23.94
CA SER A 172 6.23 -16.27 24.34
C SER A 172 4.98 -16.06 23.47
N LEU A 173 4.19 -17.12 23.25
CA LEU A 173 2.98 -17.04 22.41
C LEU A 173 1.98 -15.99 22.94
N LYS A 174 1.94 -15.77 24.24
CA LYS A 174 1.12 -14.74 24.88
C LYS A 174 1.56 -13.34 24.44
N GLU A 175 2.86 -13.06 24.47
CA GLU A 175 3.42 -11.78 24.04
C GLU A 175 3.26 -11.58 22.54
N GLN A 176 3.53 -12.63 21.72
CA GLN A 176 3.29 -12.58 20.28
C GLN A 176 1.86 -12.14 19.96
N ASN A 177 0.87 -12.75 20.61
CA ASN A 177 -0.53 -12.41 20.40
C ASN A 177 -0.87 -10.99 20.87
N SER A 178 -0.27 -10.53 21.98
CA SER A 178 -0.47 -9.16 22.47
C SER A 178 0.12 -8.12 21.51
N ILE A 179 1.33 -8.34 21.03
CA ILE A 179 2.00 -7.47 20.05
C ILE A 179 1.20 -7.45 18.75
N ALA A 180 0.86 -8.63 18.23
CA ALA A 180 0.10 -8.76 16.99
C ALA A 180 -1.28 -8.10 17.08
N LYS A 181 -1.95 -8.19 18.24
CA LYS A 181 -3.24 -7.55 18.46
C LYS A 181 -3.14 -6.03 18.36
N ILE A 182 -2.18 -5.42 19.04
CA ILE A 182 -1.98 -3.96 19.00
C ILE A 182 -1.75 -3.49 17.57
N LEU A 183 -0.84 -4.14 16.83
CA LEU A 183 -0.52 -3.78 15.46
C LEU A 183 -1.73 -3.99 14.52
N THR A 184 -2.47 -5.09 14.69
CA THR A 184 -3.69 -5.36 13.92
C THR A 184 -4.78 -4.31 14.19
N ASP A 185 -4.94 -3.87 15.43
CA ASP A 185 -5.95 -2.85 15.77
C ASP A 185 -5.57 -1.49 15.16
N LEU A 186 -4.26 -1.16 15.08
CA LEU A 186 -3.77 0.02 14.36
C LEU A 186 -4.02 -0.08 12.85
N ASP A 187 -3.71 -1.22 12.22
CA ASP A 187 -3.96 -1.44 10.80
C ASP A 187 -5.45 -1.33 10.45
N LYS A 188 -6.33 -1.91 11.30
CA LYS A 188 -7.78 -1.76 11.14
C LYS A 188 -8.23 -0.31 11.23
N LYS A 189 -7.65 0.46 12.15
CA LYS A 189 -7.95 1.89 12.29
C LYS A 189 -7.54 2.68 11.04
N ILE A 190 -6.38 2.38 10.49
CA ILE A 190 -5.90 2.99 9.24
C ILE A 190 -6.87 2.67 8.09
N GLU A 191 -7.26 1.39 7.95
CA GLU A 191 -8.20 0.98 6.90
C GLU A 191 -9.55 1.67 7.02
N LEU A 192 -10.12 1.69 8.23
CA LEU A 192 -11.39 2.39 8.50
C LEU A 192 -11.29 3.88 8.14
N ASN A 193 -10.18 4.54 8.45
CA ASN A 193 -9.96 5.93 8.07
C ASN A 193 -9.89 6.10 6.54
N HIS A 194 -9.26 5.17 5.81
CA HIS A 194 -9.25 5.19 4.34
C HIS A 194 -10.64 5.01 3.73
N GLU A 195 -11.43 4.08 4.25
CA GLU A 195 -12.82 3.87 3.81
C GLU A 195 -13.69 5.10 4.11
N MET A 196 -13.54 5.69 5.30
CA MET A 196 -14.23 6.92 5.67
C MET A 196 -13.87 8.07 4.72
N ASN A 197 -12.59 8.27 4.41
CA ASN A 197 -12.15 9.31 3.49
C ASN A 197 -12.75 9.11 2.10
N ARG A 198 -12.73 7.88 1.55
CA ARG A 198 -13.36 7.61 0.24
C ARG A 198 -14.87 7.92 0.26
N THR A 199 -15.56 7.58 1.35
CA THR A 199 -16.98 7.87 1.50
C THR A 199 -17.24 9.37 1.55
N LEU A 200 -16.47 10.12 2.34
CA LEU A 200 -16.58 11.57 2.45
C LEU A 200 -16.28 12.28 1.12
N GLU A 201 -15.28 11.83 0.39
CA GLU A 201 -14.97 12.33 -0.97
C GLU A 201 -16.13 12.07 -1.93
N ALA A 202 -16.68 10.86 -1.94
CA ALA A 202 -17.83 10.52 -2.77
C ALA A 202 -19.06 11.36 -2.43
N MET A 203 -19.33 11.58 -1.14
CA MET A 203 -20.40 12.46 -0.67
C MET A 203 -20.17 13.92 -1.12
N GLY A 204 -18.93 14.43 -0.95
CA GLY A 204 -18.58 15.79 -1.39
C GLY A 204 -18.78 15.98 -2.90
N GLN A 205 -18.34 15.01 -3.70
CA GLN A 205 -18.56 15.03 -5.16
C GLN A 205 -20.05 14.96 -5.54
N ALA A 206 -20.84 14.14 -4.83
CA ALA A 206 -22.27 14.04 -5.07
C ALA A 206 -22.99 15.34 -4.73
N ILE A 207 -22.67 15.97 -3.59
CA ILE A 207 -23.21 17.28 -3.18
C ILE A 207 -22.82 18.37 -4.19
N PHE A 208 -21.52 18.42 -4.56
CA PHE A 208 -21.06 19.38 -5.56
C PHE A 208 -21.81 19.25 -6.87
N ARG A 209 -21.97 18.02 -7.38
CA ARG A 209 -22.72 17.77 -8.61
C ARG A 209 -24.19 18.17 -8.47
N HIS A 210 -24.82 17.82 -7.37
CA HIS A 210 -26.21 18.16 -7.10
C HIS A 210 -26.42 19.68 -7.04
N TRP A 211 -25.57 20.38 -6.30
CA TRP A 211 -25.73 21.83 -6.14
C TRP A 211 -25.27 22.66 -7.33
N PHE A 212 -24.11 22.34 -7.91
CA PHE A 212 -23.43 23.22 -8.88
C PHE A 212 -23.52 22.73 -10.33
N VAL A 213 -23.91 21.49 -10.57
CA VAL A 213 -24.16 20.97 -11.92
C VAL A 213 -25.64 20.83 -12.21
N HIS A 214 -26.42 20.37 -11.23
CA HIS A 214 -27.89 20.27 -11.37
C HIS A 214 -28.62 21.50 -10.85
N PHE A 215 -27.91 22.45 -10.23
CA PHE A 215 -28.42 23.70 -9.65
C PHE A 215 -29.47 23.49 -8.55
N GLU A 216 -29.37 22.42 -7.80
CA GLU A 216 -30.25 22.06 -6.69
C GLU A 216 -29.66 22.49 -5.32
N PHE A 217 -28.89 23.60 -5.31
CA PHE A 217 -28.42 24.18 -4.05
C PHE A 217 -29.60 24.73 -3.24
N PRO A 218 -29.50 24.78 -1.89
CA PRO A 218 -30.60 25.22 -1.04
C PRO A 218 -30.90 26.73 -1.24
N ASP A 219 -32.17 27.05 -1.42
CA ASP A 219 -32.64 28.41 -1.40
C ASP A 219 -32.70 28.97 0.06
N LYS A 220 -33.25 30.14 0.24
CA LYS A 220 -33.36 30.79 1.58
C LYS A 220 -34.24 30.02 2.56
N GLU A 221 -35.14 29.19 2.07
CA GLU A 221 -36.03 28.32 2.83
C GLU A 221 -35.50 26.88 2.94
N GLY A 222 -34.31 26.60 2.39
CA GLY A 222 -33.68 25.28 2.41
C GLY A 222 -34.21 24.30 1.35
N ARG A 223 -35.02 24.74 0.39
CA ARG A 223 -35.54 23.92 -0.72
C ARG A 223 -34.55 23.91 -1.88
N SER A 224 -34.54 22.82 -2.65
CA SER A 224 -33.71 22.70 -3.86
C SER A 224 -34.07 23.78 -4.88
N TYR A 225 -33.11 24.59 -5.32
CA TYR A 225 -33.33 25.80 -6.12
C TYR A 225 -34.09 25.50 -7.43
N LYS A 226 -33.55 24.73 -8.33
CA LYS A 226 -34.13 24.50 -9.67
C LYS A 226 -35.48 23.81 -9.60
N SER A 227 -35.60 22.70 -8.86
CA SER A 227 -36.85 21.90 -8.76
C SER A 227 -37.96 22.63 -8.00
N SER A 228 -37.64 23.62 -7.17
CA SER A 228 -38.63 24.45 -6.46
C SER A 228 -39.02 25.73 -7.24
N GLY A 229 -38.67 25.84 -8.52
CA GLY A 229 -39.04 26.95 -9.37
C GLY A 229 -38.06 28.13 -9.35
N GLY A 230 -36.80 27.88 -8.97
CA GLY A 230 -35.73 28.89 -9.06
C GLY A 230 -35.56 29.41 -10.49
N GLU A 231 -35.41 30.72 -10.66
CA GLU A 231 -35.35 31.35 -11.97
C GLU A 231 -34.03 31.01 -12.68
N MET A 232 -34.13 30.47 -13.90
CA MET A 232 -32.99 30.12 -14.77
C MET A 232 -32.89 31.12 -15.91
N VAL A 233 -31.69 31.39 -16.39
CA VAL A 233 -31.40 32.29 -17.53
C VAL A 233 -30.47 31.62 -18.52
N ASP A 234 -30.69 31.86 -19.80
CA ASP A 234 -29.86 31.35 -20.88
C ASP A 234 -28.44 31.91 -20.84
N SER A 235 -27.47 31.06 -21.13
CA SER A 235 -26.07 31.45 -21.23
C SER A 235 -25.35 30.69 -22.34
N GLU A 236 -24.08 31.04 -22.62
CA GLU A 236 -23.22 30.34 -23.58
C GLU A 236 -22.94 28.86 -23.17
N LEU A 237 -23.11 28.52 -21.90
CA LEU A 237 -22.91 27.17 -21.37
C LEU A 237 -24.24 26.45 -21.07
N GLY A 238 -25.38 26.95 -21.59
CA GLY A 238 -26.71 26.48 -21.28
C GLY A 238 -27.38 27.30 -20.17
N GLU A 239 -28.51 26.82 -19.66
CA GLU A 239 -29.26 27.51 -18.58
C GLU A 239 -28.45 27.53 -17.26
N ILE A 240 -28.35 28.71 -16.66
CA ILE A 240 -27.73 28.90 -15.35
C ILE A 240 -28.69 29.61 -14.39
N PRO A 241 -28.53 29.52 -13.06
CA PRO A 241 -29.34 30.22 -12.11
C PRO A 241 -29.23 31.74 -12.29
N LYS A 242 -30.35 32.44 -12.15
CA LYS A 242 -30.39 33.92 -12.19
C LYS A 242 -29.41 34.51 -11.18
N GLY A 243 -28.60 35.45 -11.64
CA GLY A 243 -27.54 36.09 -10.84
C GLY A 243 -26.16 35.40 -10.94
N TRP A 244 -26.09 34.22 -11.51
CA TRP A 244 -24.80 33.60 -11.85
C TRP A 244 -24.24 34.25 -13.13
N LYS A 245 -22.91 34.24 -13.27
CA LYS A 245 -22.21 34.82 -14.43
C LYS A 245 -21.16 33.86 -14.94
N ILE A 246 -21.04 33.77 -16.25
CA ILE A 246 -19.93 33.10 -16.89
C ILE A 246 -18.69 33.96 -16.77
N GLY A 247 -17.59 33.39 -16.35
CA GLY A 247 -16.29 34.07 -16.22
C GLY A 247 -15.16 33.15 -16.72
N LYS A 248 -13.97 33.70 -16.83
CA LYS A 248 -12.75 32.97 -17.20
C LYS A 248 -11.93 32.73 -15.93
N LEU A 249 -11.14 31.65 -15.91
CA LEU A 249 -10.25 31.34 -14.77
C LEU A 249 -9.35 32.50 -14.37
N LYS A 250 -8.93 33.32 -15.33
CA LYS A 250 -8.15 34.54 -15.08
C LYS A 250 -8.89 35.60 -14.23
N ASP A 251 -10.24 35.55 -14.22
CA ASP A 251 -11.08 36.54 -13.52
C ASP A 251 -11.23 36.17 -12.03
N VAL A 252 -10.98 34.91 -11.68
CA VAL A 252 -11.08 34.38 -10.30
C VAL A 252 -9.72 34.10 -9.64
N GLY A 253 -8.62 34.16 -10.41
CA GLY A 253 -7.30 33.93 -9.84
C GLY A 253 -6.15 34.16 -10.80
N LYS A 254 -4.96 34.28 -10.25
CA LYS A 254 -3.73 34.43 -11.00
C LYS A 254 -3.16 33.03 -11.33
N ILE A 255 -3.02 32.73 -12.60
CA ILE A 255 -2.39 31.47 -13.06
C ILE A 255 -0.88 31.68 -13.12
N ILE A 256 -0.13 30.88 -12.37
CA ILE A 256 1.34 30.93 -12.32
C ILE A 256 1.89 29.58 -12.78
N CYS A 257 2.71 29.56 -13.84
CA CYS A 257 3.41 28.35 -14.25
C CYS A 257 4.64 28.10 -13.36
N GLY A 258 4.73 26.91 -12.77
CA GLY A 258 5.92 26.46 -12.05
C GLY A 258 7.13 26.35 -12.98
N LYS A 259 8.33 26.37 -12.40
CA LYS A 259 9.58 26.10 -13.10
C LYS A 259 10.51 25.32 -12.17
N THR A 260 11.15 24.27 -12.69
CA THR A 260 12.16 23.51 -11.94
C THR A 260 13.48 24.27 -11.96
N PRO A 261 14.14 24.47 -10.81
CA PRO A 261 15.51 25.01 -10.79
C PRO A 261 16.47 24.13 -11.58
N PRO A 262 17.57 24.69 -12.13
CA PRO A 262 18.56 23.90 -12.85
C PRO A 262 19.15 22.77 -11.98
N LYS A 263 19.06 21.54 -12.46
CA LYS A 263 19.59 20.36 -11.73
C LYS A 263 21.11 20.41 -11.52
N SER A 264 21.82 21.20 -12.32
CA SER A 264 23.27 21.45 -12.18
C SER A 264 23.61 22.23 -10.91
N LYS A 265 22.65 22.93 -10.31
CA LYS A 265 22.81 23.70 -9.08
C LYS A 265 22.27 22.93 -7.88
N GLN A 266 23.09 22.00 -7.38
CA GLN A 266 22.71 21.14 -6.24
C GLN A 266 22.41 21.96 -4.97
N GLU A 267 23.02 23.13 -4.80
CA GLU A 267 22.80 24.07 -3.70
C GLU A 267 21.36 24.60 -3.59
N TYR A 268 20.54 24.42 -4.63
CA TYR A 268 19.13 24.83 -4.62
C TYR A 268 18.20 23.78 -4.00
N PHE A 269 18.68 22.53 -3.82
CA PHE A 269 17.85 21.39 -3.40
C PHE A 269 18.22 20.91 -1.99
N GLY A 270 17.30 20.12 -1.35
CA GLY A 270 17.55 19.48 -0.06
C GLY A 270 17.36 20.38 1.16
N GLY A 271 16.67 21.52 1.03
CA GLY A 271 16.36 22.43 2.15
C GLY A 271 15.00 22.17 2.78
N GLU A 272 14.44 23.19 3.45
CA GLU A 272 13.19 23.08 4.21
C GLU A 272 11.94 23.52 3.42
N VAL A 273 12.10 24.09 2.22
CA VAL A 273 10.98 24.60 1.43
C VAL A 273 10.39 23.49 0.57
N PRO A 274 9.12 23.09 0.77
CA PRO A 274 8.50 22.05 -0.06
C PRO A 274 8.54 22.43 -1.55
N PHE A 275 8.94 21.51 -2.40
CA PHE A 275 8.94 21.66 -3.85
C PHE A 275 7.94 20.72 -4.49
N ILE A 276 6.74 21.22 -4.79
CA ILE A 276 5.62 20.43 -5.31
C ILE A 276 5.88 20.09 -6.78
N LYS A 277 5.82 18.81 -7.11
CA LYS A 277 5.86 18.25 -8.46
C LYS A 277 4.56 17.52 -8.79
N ILE A 278 4.35 17.19 -10.05
CA ILE A 278 3.16 16.46 -10.50
C ILE A 278 2.93 15.14 -9.71
N PRO A 279 3.94 14.29 -9.44
CA PRO A 279 3.75 13.09 -8.64
C PRO A 279 3.20 13.34 -7.22
N ASP A 280 3.61 14.44 -6.59
CA ASP A 280 3.15 14.81 -5.24
C ASP A 280 1.65 15.12 -5.17
N MET A 281 1.02 15.43 -6.32
CA MET A 281 -0.40 15.75 -6.42
C MET A 281 -1.26 14.55 -6.80
N HIS A 282 -0.66 13.42 -7.16
CA HIS A 282 -1.41 12.24 -7.59
C HIS A 282 -2.13 11.58 -6.41
N GLY A 283 -3.46 11.46 -6.52
CA GLY A 283 -4.29 10.77 -5.53
C GLY A 283 -4.43 11.51 -4.19
N GLN A 284 -4.09 12.79 -4.13
CA GLN A 284 -4.18 13.62 -2.93
C GLN A 284 -4.96 14.91 -3.22
N THR A 285 -5.93 15.23 -2.36
CA THR A 285 -6.63 16.53 -2.38
C THR A 285 -5.75 17.63 -1.79
N PHE A 286 -4.94 17.31 -0.80
CA PHE A 286 -4.00 18.21 -0.14
C PHE A 286 -2.59 17.64 -0.18
N VAL A 287 -1.61 18.45 -0.60
CA VAL A 287 -0.20 18.08 -0.58
C VAL A 287 0.36 18.45 0.79
N VAL A 288 0.52 17.45 1.66
CA VAL A 288 1.05 17.61 3.03
C VAL A 288 2.57 17.46 3.07
N LYS A 289 3.13 16.67 2.15
CA LYS A 289 4.56 16.38 2.06
C LYS A 289 4.96 16.23 0.60
N THR A 290 6.14 16.73 0.26
CA THR A 290 6.74 16.60 -1.08
C THR A 290 7.94 15.66 -1.03
N GLU A 291 8.24 15.00 -2.15
CA GLU A 291 9.44 14.16 -2.29
C GLU A 291 10.70 15.03 -2.28
N ASP A 292 10.64 16.16 -2.98
CA ASP A 292 11.77 17.10 -3.07
C ASP A 292 11.51 18.36 -2.25
N SER A 293 12.61 19.03 -1.88
CA SER A 293 12.60 20.31 -1.20
C SER A 293 13.65 21.26 -1.77
N LEU A 294 13.46 22.56 -1.57
CA LEU A 294 14.41 23.61 -1.96
C LEU A 294 15.04 24.26 -0.74
N THR A 295 16.26 24.74 -0.93
CA THR A 295 16.90 25.68 0.00
C THR A 295 16.28 27.07 -0.11
N GLN A 296 16.61 27.99 0.81
CA GLN A 296 16.20 29.38 0.71
C GLN A 296 16.74 30.08 -0.55
N GLU A 297 17.87 29.66 -1.06
CA GLU A 297 18.42 30.15 -2.34
C GLU A 297 17.61 29.62 -3.52
N GLY A 298 17.25 28.32 -3.51
CA GLY A 298 16.35 27.73 -4.49
C GLY A 298 14.99 28.39 -4.50
N LYS A 299 14.45 28.75 -3.33
CA LYS A 299 13.21 29.54 -3.19
C LYS A 299 13.36 30.94 -3.81
N LYS A 300 14.47 31.66 -3.54
CA LYS A 300 14.72 32.98 -4.14
C LYS A 300 14.79 32.92 -5.66
N PHE A 301 15.36 31.86 -6.24
CA PHE A 301 15.36 31.64 -7.68
C PHE A 301 13.94 31.53 -8.26
N GLN A 302 12.97 31.04 -7.45
CA GLN A 302 11.56 30.87 -7.79
C GLN A 302 10.63 31.94 -7.18
N GLN A 303 11.15 33.09 -6.81
CA GLN A 303 10.48 34.10 -5.97
C GLN A 303 9.07 34.51 -6.43
N ASN A 304 8.82 34.55 -7.76
CA ASN A 304 7.50 34.87 -8.32
C ASN A 304 6.56 33.68 -8.47
N LYS A 305 6.95 32.50 -7.99
CA LYS A 305 6.27 31.21 -8.18
C LYS A 305 6.00 30.50 -6.84
N THR A 306 6.24 31.18 -5.76
CA THR A 306 5.97 30.67 -4.41
C THR A 306 4.47 30.80 -4.13
N LEU A 307 3.86 29.70 -3.69
CA LEU A 307 2.51 29.71 -3.17
C LEU A 307 2.49 30.38 -1.78
N PRO A 308 1.42 31.10 -1.42
CA PRO A 308 1.23 31.55 -0.05
C PRO A 308 1.13 30.37 0.90
N ALA A 309 1.61 30.54 2.14
CA ALA A 309 1.51 29.55 3.20
C ALA A 309 0.07 29.44 3.71
#